data_ecdcfc27360534b8a9c04e20c67a155a
#
_entry.id   ecdcfc27360534b8a9c04e20c67a155a
#
_cell.length_a   1.000
_cell.length_b   1.000
_cell.length_c   1.000
_cell.angle_alpha   90.00
_cell.angle_beta   90.00
_cell.angle_gamma   90.00
#
_symmetry.space_group_name_H-M   'P 1'
#
loop_
_entity.id
_entity.type
_entity.pdbx_description
1 polymer ?
#
loop_
_entity_poly.entity_id
_entity_poly.type
_entity_poly.pdbx_seq_one_letter_code
_entity_poly.pdbx_strand_id
1 'polypeptide(L)'
;MPHTLIPADLLKKSDKILFIAHLALGDFTYLQNFFQAFKQANPHVQVHLWVDEVRRTSDESQWKHLQKYSLYDWVAACPFFDKIYTRTYSPALYQESIEEAQRERYPIVVSLATLRPHLYAGLARTISPDGLVIGMKKRVKFYQPHHQLAYRKLNASIPPYSVDRTNPQHISDVYAHWFNQLSGLEMGAAERFPFVEIPQQWRDYAQEKLTAWGFKSPDGNTGKLVFINPYAKTKKRCWPLEHVAALIIEMKKLDAWRDSSFIVNAVPQELPHARSVISSYQLERTELFSAEENFFQLPAILERCDLIISVETAVMHLANAVHVPVIALMRQKNPEWVPIDRANSTVITAPNRRDWVKAVSVEQVLKAIQ
;
A
#
# COMPACT_ATOMS: atom_id res chain seq x y z
N MET A 1 19.08 27.57 8.69
CA MET A 1 18.47 26.41 8.04
C MET A 1 18.05 25.45 9.12
N PRO A 2 16.87 24.83 9.09
CA PRO A 2 16.51 23.80 10.06
C PRO A 2 17.56 22.68 10.01
N HIS A 3 17.98 22.18 11.17
CA HIS A 3 18.93 21.08 11.25
C HIS A 3 18.26 19.80 10.77
N THR A 4 18.59 19.34 9.55
CA THR A 4 18.14 18.06 9.02
C THR A 4 18.89 16.90 9.68
N LEU A 5 18.25 15.73 9.78
CA LEU A 5 18.86 14.52 10.36
C LEU A 5 20.02 13.99 9.49
N ILE A 6 19.93 14.18 8.18
CA ILE A 6 21.04 13.96 7.24
C ILE A 6 21.72 15.33 7.05
N PRO A 7 22.99 15.49 7.47
CA PRO A 7 23.73 16.73 7.22
C PRO A 7 23.81 17.02 5.71
N ALA A 8 23.52 18.24 5.29
CA ALA A 8 23.51 18.64 3.89
C ALA A 8 24.83 18.36 3.17
N ASP A 9 25.96 18.61 3.85
CA ASP A 9 27.31 18.35 3.29
C ASP A 9 27.57 16.85 3.11
N LEU A 10 27.02 16.00 3.99
CA LEU A 10 27.15 14.55 3.84
C LEU A 10 26.30 14.07 2.66
N LEU A 11 25.03 14.53 2.56
CA LEU A 11 24.16 14.16 1.45
C LEU A 11 24.75 14.57 0.10
N LYS A 12 25.33 15.77 0.04
CA LYS A 12 25.97 16.31 -1.17
C LYS A 12 27.19 15.52 -1.64
N LYS A 13 27.91 14.89 -0.70
CA LYS A 13 29.10 14.06 -0.97
C LYS A 13 28.79 12.59 -1.15
N SER A 14 27.59 12.14 -0.79
CA SER A 14 27.18 10.75 -0.86
C SER A 14 26.78 10.38 -2.28
N ASP A 15 27.28 9.24 -2.73
CA ASP A 15 26.94 8.64 -4.02
C ASP A 15 25.70 7.74 -3.93
N LYS A 16 25.36 7.26 -2.72
CA LYS A 16 24.23 6.36 -2.50
C LYS A 16 23.63 6.48 -1.09
N ILE A 17 22.37 6.08 -0.98
CA ILE A 17 21.62 5.97 0.26
C ILE A 17 20.81 4.67 0.27
N LEU A 18 20.71 4.00 1.41
CA LEU A 18 19.81 2.87 1.60
C LEU A 18 18.62 3.26 2.48
N PHE A 19 17.41 3.09 1.97
CA PHE A 19 16.19 3.11 2.76
C PHE A 19 15.77 1.69 3.11
N ILE A 20 15.52 1.43 4.39
CA ILE A 20 14.98 0.17 4.89
C ILE A 20 13.53 0.40 5.29
N ALA A 21 12.61 -0.33 4.67
CA ALA A 21 11.20 -0.16 4.93
C ALA A 21 10.47 -1.51 5.02
N HIS A 22 9.64 -1.65 6.05
CA HIS A 22 8.64 -2.71 6.13
C HIS A 22 7.34 -2.14 5.55
N LEU A 23 7.04 -2.49 4.31
CA LEU A 23 5.98 -1.87 3.53
C LEU A 23 4.84 -2.85 3.24
N ALA A 24 3.61 -2.36 3.40
CA ALA A 24 2.46 -2.91 2.72
C ALA A 24 2.14 -2.07 1.48
N LEU A 25 1.31 -2.59 0.57
CA LEU A 25 0.88 -1.86 -0.63
C LEU A 25 0.29 -0.49 -0.29
N GLY A 26 -0.53 -0.40 0.78
CA GLY A 26 -1.12 0.87 1.21
C GLY A 26 -0.08 1.89 1.69
N ASP A 27 0.95 1.45 2.42
CA ASP A 27 2.06 2.34 2.82
C ASP A 27 2.79 2.87 1.58
N PHE A 28 3.10 1.97 0.64
CA PHE A 28 3.86 2.33 -0.55
C PHE A 28 3.07 3.25 -1.49
N THR A 29 1.75 3.13 -1.55
CA THR A 29 0.88 4.01 -2.36
C THR A 29 1.16 5.49 -2.10
N TYR A 30 1.47 5.88 -0.87
CA TYR A 30 1.80 7.26 -0.52
C TYR A 30 3.30 7.50 -0.40
N LEU A 31 4.08 6.53 0.06
CA LEU A 31 5.50 6.72 0.36
C LEU A 31 6.35 6.84 -0.92
N GLN A 32 5.92 6.26 -2.04
CA GLN A 32 6.62 6.34 -3.32
C GLN A 32 6.83 7.78 -3.79
N ASN A 33 5.86 8.68 -3.57
CA ASN A 33 5.98 10.10 -3.92
C ASN A 33 7.20 10.74 -3.29
N PHE A 34 7.47 10.39 -2.04
CA PHE A 34 8.61 10.92 -1.28
C PHE A 34 9.94 10.35 -1.76
N PHE A 35 10.00 9.08 -2.13
CA PHE A 35 11.20 8.50 -2.75
C PHE A 35 11.47 9.13 -4.12
N GLN A 36 10.44 9.32 -4.94
CA GLN A 36 10.57 9.99 -6.23
C GLN A 36 11.06 11.43 -6.06
N ALA A 37 10.43 12.21 -5.20
CA ALA A 37 10.81 13.59 -4.92
C ALA A 37 12.22 13.70 -4.31
N PHE A 38 12.59 12.75 -3.44
CA PHE A 38 13.95 12.68 -2.89
C PHE A 38 14.99 12.43 -3.98
N LYS A 39 14.73 11.49 -4.91
CA LYS A 39 15.62 11.22 -6.06
C LYS A 39 15.71 12.42 -6.99
N GLN A 40 14.59 13.10 -7.26
CA GLN A 40 14.58 14.32 -8.08
C GLN A 40 15.39 15.47 -7.46
N ALA A 41 15.27 15.65 -6.13
CA ALA A 41 16.04 16.67 -5.39
C ALA A 41 17.54 16.31 -5.28
N ASN A 42 17.89 15.03 -5.38
CA ASN A 42 19.24 14.51 -5.24
C ASN A 42 19.61 13.56 -6.39
N PRO A 43 19.67 14.03 -7.64
CA PRO A 43 19.83 13.16 -8.82
C PRO A 43 21.18 12.42 -8.86
N HIS A 44 22.19 12.94 -8.18
CA HIS A 44 23.52 12.34 -8.06
C HIS A 44 23.56 11.15 -7.08
N VAL A 45 22.54 11.00 -6.22
CA VAL A 45 22.48 9.94 -5.21
C VAL A 45 21.75 8.72 -5.78
N GLN A 46 22.36 7.57 -5.73
CA GLN A 46 21.69 6.30 -5.96
C GLN A 46 20.78 5.98 -4.78
N VAL A 47 19.50 5.78 -5.05
CA VAL A 47 18.49 5.44 -4.03
C VAL A 47 18.27 3.94 -4.05
N HIS A 48 18.73 3.26 -3.01
CA HIS A 48 18.53 1.83 -2.83
C HIS A 48 17.41 1.59 -1.81
N LEU A 49 16.61 0.54 -2.03
CA LEU A 49 15.49 0.17 -1.16
C LEU A 49 15.65 -1.25 -0.65
N TRP A 50 15.57 -1.43 0.65
CA TRP A 50 15.41 -2.72 1.30
C TRP A 50 13.95 -2.91 1.72
N VAL A 51 13.26 -3.83 1.04
CA VAL A 51 11.88 -4.20 1.39
C VAL A 51 11.93 -5.44 2.26
N ASP A 52 11.54 -5.32 3.52
CA ASP A 52 11.54 -6.46 4.43
C ASP A 52 10.13 -7.08 4.53
N GLU A 53 10.00 -8.29 4.01
CA GLU A 53 8.87 -9.17 4.32
C GLU A 53 9.20 -9.93 5.62
N VAL A 54 8.46 -9.62 6.68
CA VAL A 54 8.73 -10.16 8.04
C VAL A 54 8.58 -11.69 8.14
N ARG A 55 7.93 -12.29 7.15
CA ARG A 55 7.71 -13.74 7.09
C ARG A 55 8.95 -14.42 6.50
N ARG A 56 9.90 -14.78 7.37
CA ARG A 56 11.06 -15.61 7.00
C ARG A 56 10.83 -17.04 7.42
N THR A 57 11.14 -17.96 6.54
CA THR A 57 11.03 -19.38 6.81
C THR A 57 12.12 -20.17 6.12
N SER A 58 12.58 -21.25 6.76
CA SER A 58 13.46 -22.25 6.14
C SER A 58 12.66 -23.28 5.33
N ASP A 59 11.34 -23.25 5.41
CA ASP A 59 10.45 -24.13 4.65
C ASP A 59 10.33 -23.63 3.19
N GLU A 60 11.01 -24.30 2.29
CA GLU A 60 11.06 -23.96 0.86
C GLU A 60 9.70 -24.01 0.16
N SER A 61 8.78 -24.85 0.66
CA SER A 61 7.44 -24.95 0.11
C SER A 61 6.66 -23.61 0.16
N GLN A 62 6.98 -22.77 1.15
CA GLN A 62 6.37 -21.46 1.36
C GLN A 62 7.02 -20.35 0.52
N TRP A 63 8.25 -20.55 0.01
CA TRP A 63 9.00 -19.49 -0.69
C TRP A 63 8.29 -18.99 -1.94
N LYS A 64 7.63 -19.88 -2.69
CA LYS A 64 6.87 -19.52 -3.89
C LYS A 64 5.83 -18.43 -3.62
N HIS A 65 5.17 -18.46 -2.45
CA HIS A 65 4.21 -17.45 -2.05
C HIS A 65 4.86 -16.15 -1.55
N LEU A 66 6.00 -16.27 -0.87
CA LEU A 66 6.73 -15.11 -0.34
C LEU A 66 7.44 -14.33 -1.47
N GLN A 67 7.94 -15.03 -2.50
CA GLN A 67 8.52 -14.43 -3.71
C GLN A 67 7.51 -13.62 -4.52
N LYS A 68 6.24 -14.02 -4.51
CA LYS A 68 5.14 -13.37 -5.24
C LYS A 68 4.44 -12.27 -4.44
N TYR A 69 5.17 -11.59 -3.56
CA TYR A 69 4.60 -10.44 -2.87
C TYR A 69 4.36 -9.30 -3.85
N SER A 70 3.10 -8.93 -4.04
CA SER A 70 2.67 -7.96 -5.07
C SER A 70 3.41 -6.62 -5.03
N LEU A 71 3.93 -6.21 -3.87
CA LEU A 71 4.74 -5.00 -3.76
C LEU A 71 6.04 -5.08 -4.55
N TYR A 72 6.62 -6.29 -4.72
CA TYR A 72 7.90 -6.46 -5.42
C TYR A 72 7.80 -6.07 -6.90
N ASP A 73 6.69 -6.43 -7.56
CA ASP A 73 6.43 -5.99 -8.94
C ASP A 73 6.37 -4.48 -9.05
N TRP A 74 5.70 -3.83 -8.08
CA TRP A 74 5.54 -2.38 -8.09
C TRP A 74 6.85 -1.65 -7.87
N VAL A 75 7.60 -2.00 -6.83
CA VAL A 75 8.88 -1.34 -6.55
C VAL A 75 9.90 -1.57 -7.66
N ALA A 76 9.89 -2.76 -8.29
CA ALA A 76 10.77 -3.08 -9.42
C ALA A 76 10.49 -2.23 -10.68
N ALA A 77 9.27 -1.74 -10.83
CA ALA A 77 8.88 -0.86 -11.93
C ALA A 77 9.15 0.63 -11.65
N CYS A 78 9.54 0.99 -10.42
CA CYS A 78 9.79 2.39 -10.05
C CYS A 78 11.19 2.83 -10.51
N PRO A 79 11.30 3.80 -11.45
CA PRO A 79 12.58 4.20 -12.03
C PRO A 79 13.48 5.01 -11.09
N PHE A 80 12.96 5.41 -9.95
CA PHE A 80 13.71 6.19 -8.94
C PHE A 80 14.47 5.32 -7.93
N PHE A 81 14.36 4.00 -8.00
CA PHE A 81 15.20 3.06 -7.25
C PHE A 81 16.30 2.48 -8.15
N ASP A 82 17.55 2.69 -7.77
CA ASP A 82 18.71 2.17 -8.51
C ASP A 82 19.01 0.71 -8.12
N LYS A 83 18.62 0.28 -6.91
CA LYS A 83 18.76 -1.10 -6.42
C LYS A 83 17.69 -1.45 -5.38
N ILE A 84 17.20 -2.69 -5.43
CA ILE A 84 16.14 -3.16 -4.53
C ILE A 84 16.53 -4.52 -3.93
N TYR A 85 16.45 -4.64 -2.61
CA TYR A 85 16.64 -5.88 -1.88
C TYR A 85 15.27 -6.45 -1.48
N THR A 86 14.88 -7.56 -2.09
CA THR A 86 13.61 -8.27 -1.83
C THR A 86 13.81 -9.71 -1.38
N ARG A 87 15.05 -10.23 -1.46
CA ARG A 87 15.37 -11.61 -1.09
C ARG A 87 15.54 -11.75 0.42
N THR A 88 14.47 -11.49 1.18
CA THR A 88 14.48 -11.47 2.65
C THR A 88 13.61 -12.55 3.28
N TYR A 89 13.01 -13.43 2.47
CA TYR A 89 12.00 -14.40 2.86
C TYR A 89 12.56 -15.71 3.44
N SER A 90 13.85 -15.99 3.35
CA SER A 90 14.51 -17.07 4.06
C SER A 90 15.68 -16.58 4.91
N PRO A 91 16.07 -17.28 5.97
CA PRO A 91 17.22 -16.90 6.79
C PRO A 91 18.51 -16.79 6.00
N ALA A 92 18.78 -17.74 5.08
CA ALA A 92 19.99 -17.74 4.24
C ALA A 92 20.01 -16.55 3.28
N LEU A 93 18.92 -16.35 2.50
CA LEU A 93 18.81 -15.25 1.56
C LEU A 93 18.84 -13.88 2.24
N TYR A 94 18.28 -13.79 3.44
CA TYR A 94 18.36 -12.58 4.26
C TYR A 94 19.82 -12.26 4.63
N GLN A 95 20.59 -13.27 5.03
CA GLN A 95 22.00 -13.11 5.36
C GLN A 95 22.83 -12.74 4.12
N GLU A 96 22.61 -13.41 2.97
CA GLU A 96 23.22 -13.05 1.69
C GLU A 96 22.94 -11.60 1.30
N SER A 97 21.69 -11.16 1.46
CA SER A 97 21.29 -9.77 1.18
C SER A 97 21.97 -8.76 2.11
N ILE A 98 22.20 -9.12 3.38
CA ILE A 98 22.97 -8.29 4.32
C ILE A 98 24.41 -8.15 3.84
N GLU A 99 25.06 -9.26 3.49
CA GLU A 99 26.46 -9.27 3.01
C GLU A 99 26.60 -8.49 1.69
N GLU A 100 25.63 -8.61 0.80
CA GLU A 100 25.57 -7.83 -0.43
C GLU A 100 25.46 -6.33 -0.11
N ALA A 101 24.56 -5.95 0.80
CA ALA A 101 24.38 -4.56 1.22
C ALA A 101 25.61 -4.00 1.93
N GLN A 102 26.33 -4.79 2.73
CA GLN A 102 27.58 -4.38 3.38
C GLN A 102 28.68 -4.04 2.34
N ARG A 103 28.78 -4.80 1.25
CA ARG A 103 29.74 -4.54 0.17
C ARG A 103 29.52 -3.19 -0.51
N GLU A 104 28.29 -2.67 -0.49
CA GLU A 104 27.97 -1.33 -1.01
C GLU A 104 28.57 -0.20 -0.17
N ARG A 105 28.90 -0.41 1.10
CA ARG A 105 29.51 0.60 2.00
C ARG A 105 28.68 1.90 2.06
N TYR A 106 27.39 1.77 2.37
CA TYR A 106 26.48 2.92 2.41
C TYR A 106 26.97 4.01 3.38
N PRO A 107 27.17 5.27 2.89
CA PRO A 107 27.45 6.39 3.78
C PRO A 107 26.22 6.78 4.63
N ILE A 108 25.01 6.49 4.14
CA ILE A 108 23.75 6.83 4.80
C ILE A 108 22.80 5.64 4.71
N VAL A 109 22.25 5.24 5.87
CA VAL A 109 21.17 4.24 5.95
C VAL A 109 20.02 4.81 6.78
N VAL A 110 18.81 4.80 6.21
CA VAL A 110 17.60 5.31 6.85
C VAL A 110 16.58 4.20 7.00
N SER A 111 16.21 3.85 8.21
CA SER A 111 15.14 2.90 8.49
C SER A 111 13.82 3.62 8.77
N LEU A 112 12.85 3.44 7.86
CA LEU A 112 11.47 3.93 7.98
C LEU A 112 10.53 2.88 8.62
N ALA A 113 11.06 1.76 9.09
CA ALA A 113 10.27 0.68 9.66
C ALA A 113 9.64 1.08 11.00
N THR A 114 8.33 1.20 11.02
CA THR A 114 7.55 1.52 12.24
C THR A 114 7.22 0.29 13.08
N LEU A 115 7.18 -0.89 12.46
CA LEU A 115 6.99 -2.18 13.14
C LEU A 115 8.34 -2.72 13.59
N ARG A 116 8.48 -3.01 14.91
CA ARG A 116 9.73 -3.54 15.50
C ARG A 116 11.00 -2.72 15.19
N PRO A 117 10.97 -1.38 15.33
CA PRO A 117 12.05 -0.50 14.86
C PRO A 117 13.42 -0.81 15.50
N HIS A 118 13.45 -1.41 16.69
CA HIS A 118 14.69 -1.86 17.35
C HIS A 118 15.45 -2.94 16.55
N LEU A 119 14.74 -3.84 15.85
CA LEU A 119 15.39 -4.83 14.99
C LEU A 119 16.04 -4.17 13.77
N TYR A 120 15.33 -3.21 13.17
CA TYR A 120 15.83 -2.46 12.01
C TYR A 120 16.95 -1.48 12.34
N ALA A 121 17.02 -0.96 13.56
CA ALA A 121 18.18 -0.24 14.05
C ALA A 121 19.43 -1.14 14.07
N GLY A 122 19.26 -2.40 14.49
CA GLY A 122 20.31 -3.42 14.43
C GLY A 122 20.75 -3.72 13.01
N LEU A 123 19.79 -4.03 12.11
CA LEU A 123 20.04 -4.31 10.71
C LEU A 123 20.78 -3.16 10.02
N ALA A 124 20.28 -1.93 10.17
CA ALA A 124 20.88 -0.76 9.55
C ALA A 124 22.35 -0.56 9.94
N ARG A 125 22.67 -0.74 11.22
CA ARG A 125 24.06 -0.66 11.73
C ARG A 125 24.91 -1.83 11.26
N THR A 126 24.33 -3.03 11.12
CA THR A 126 25.04 -4.20 10.56
C THR A 126 25.41 -3.96 9.10
N ILE A 127 24.50 -3.38 8.31
CA ILE A 127 24.75 -3.06 6.90
C ILE A 127 25.80 -1.93 6.76
N SER A 128 25.73 -0.91 7.60
CA SER A 128 26.61 0.25 7.55
C SER A 128 27.26 0.50 8.93
N PRO A 129 28.39 -0.18 9.22
CA PRO A 129 29.09 -0.04 10.50
C PRO A 129 29.58 1.37 10.79
N ASP A 130 30.06 2.07 9.76
CA ASP A 130 30.74 3.38 9.88
C ASP A 130 29.89 4.55 9.38
N GLY A 131 28.78 4.29 8.66
CA GLY A 131 27.94 5.33 8.08
C GLY A 131 26.94 5.95 9.07
N LEU A 132 26.28 7.00 8.60
CA LEU A 132 25.18 7.63 9.29
C LEU A 132 23.95 6.73 9.27
N VAL A 133 23.52 6.25 10.44
CA VAL A 133 22.34 5.39 10.59
C VAL A 133 21.24 6.16 11.30
N ILE A 134 20.12 6.34 10.59
CA ILE A 134 18.91 7.00 11.09
C ILE A 134 17.76 5.98 11.13
N GLY A 135 16.91 6.05 12.13
CA GLY A 135 15.77 5.14 12.19
C GLY A 135 14.66 5.59 13.11
N MET A 136 13.55 4.87 13.06
CA MET A 136 12.43 5.08 13.96
C MET A 136 12.78 4.63 15.37
N LYS A 137 12.35 5.41 16.37
CA LYS A 137 12.53 5.09 17.78
C LYS A 137 11.20 5.14 18.51
N LYS A 138 10.84 4.05 19.19
CA LYS A 138 9.68 4.00 20.08
C LYS A 138 10.09 4.18 21.53
N ARG A 139 9.16 4.67 22.35
CA ARG A 139 9.34 4.72 23.81
C ARG A 139 9.65 3.31 24.34
N VAL A 140 10.78 3.17 25.01
CA VAL A 140 11.21 1.88 25.59
C VAL A 140 10.59 1.74 26.97
N LYS A 141 9.99 0.59 27.23
CA LYS A 141 9.51 0.24 28.56
C LYS A 141 10.67 -0.26 29.41
N PHE A 142 10.60 -0.04 30.74
CA PHE A 142 11.70 -0.35 31.67
C PHE A 142 12.14 -1.83 31.63
N TYR A 143 11.23 -2.75 31.30
CA TYR A 143 11.51 -4.20 31.18
C TYR A 143 12.03 -4.62 29.79
N GLN A 144 12.38 -3.68 28.92
CA GLN A 144 12.89 -3.94 27.58
C GLN A 144 14.27 -3.27 27.35
N PRO A 145 15.29 -3.52 28.20
CA PRO A 145 16.59 -2.86 28.08
C PRO A 145 17.30 -3.16 26.75
N HIS A 146 17.05 -4.33 26.17
CA HIS A 146 17.57 -4.72 24.87
C HIS A 146 17.11 -3.81 23.73
N HIS A 147 15.89 -3.25 23.79
CA HIS A 147 15.44 -2.23 22.84
C HIS A 147 16.26 -0.95 22.98
N GLN A 148 16.58 -0.55 24.20
CA GLN A 148 17.40 0.64 24.44
C GLN A 148 18.82 0.46 23.89
N LEU A 149 19.42 -0.71 24.07
CA LEU A 149 20.72 -1.06 23.49
C LEU A 149 20.67 -1.04 21.96
N ALA A 150 19.58 -1.58 21.36
CA ALA A 150 19.42 -1.55 19.92
C ALA A 150 19.34 -0.11 19.37
N TYR A 151 18.61 0.78 20.05
CA TYR A 151 18.49 2.19 19.62
C TYR A 151 19.78 3.01 19.82
N ARG A 152 20.74 2.58 20.64
CA ARG A 152 22.08 3.19 20.71
C ARG A 152 22.90 3.01 19.43
N LYS A 153 22.47 2.09 18.55
CA LYS A 153 23.07 1.87 17.23
C LYS A 153 22.69 2.96 16.20
N LEU A 154 21.68 3.77 16.49
CA LEU A 154 21.28 4.91 15.66
C LEU A 154 22.11 6.16 16.00
N ASN A 155 22.54 6.89 14.98
CA ASN A 155 23.13 8.22 15.13
C ASN A 155 22.05 9.29 15.38
N ALA A 156 20.90 9.13 14.71
CA ALA A 156 19.75 10.01 14.86
C ALA A 156 18.44 9.22 14.77
N SER A 157 17.36 9.79 15.26
CA SER A 157 16.06 9.13 15.20
C SER A 157 14.97 10.05 14.72
N ILE A 158 14.11 9.50 13.85
CA ILE A 158 12.85 10.11 13.45
C ILE A 158 11.86 9.89 14.59
N PRO A 159 11.19 10.93 15.10
CA PRO A 159 10.19 10.76 16.15
C PRO A 159 9.04 9.91 15.66
N PRO A 160 8.52 9.01 16.51
CA PRO A 160 7.38 8.22 16.15
C PRO A 160 6.15 9.12 15.95
N TYR A 161 5.37 8.82 14.93
CA TYR A 161 4.09 9.46 14.72
C TYR A 161 3.12 9.13 15.88
N SER A 162 2.54 10.14 16.47
CA SER A 162 1.42 9.98 17.41
C SER A 162 0.14 10.44 16.72
N VAL A 163 -0.83 9.54 16.58
CA VAL A 163 -2.16 9.89 16.05
C VAL A 163 -2.81 10.89 17.02
N ASP A 164 -2.93 12.14 16.61
CA ASP A 164 -3.84 13.07 17.26
C ASP A 164 -5.27 12.68 16.87
N ARG A 165 -6.03 12.18 17.85
CA ARG A 165 -7.39 11.73 17.62
C ARG A 165 -8.38 12.87 17.45
N THR A 166 -8.03 14.08 17.86
CA THR A 166 -8.89 15.27 17.76
C THR A 166 -8.71 15.95 16.41
N ASN A 167 -7.53 15.84 15.81
CA ASN A 167 -7.23 16.31 14.46
C ASN A 167 -6.31 15.31 13.77
N PRO A 168 -6.85 14.19 13.25
CA PRO A 168 -6.04 13.15 12.64
C PRO A 168 -5.41 13.67 11.36
N GLN A 169 -4.08 13.73 11.35
CA GLN A 169 -3.32 13.99 10.13
C GLN A 169 -3.46 12.78 9.19
N HIS A 170 -3.47 13.04 7.90
CA HIS A 170 -3.39 11.98 6.90
C HIS A 170 -2.01 11.32 6.91
N ILE A 171 -1.91 10.05 6.56
CA ILE A 171 -0.63 9.33 6.55
C ILE A 171 0.43 9.99 5.65
N SER A 172 0.02 10.63 4.55
CA SER A 172 0.93 11.38 3.69
C SER A 172 1.53 12.62 4.37
N ASP A 173 0.82 13.26 5.32
CA ASP A 173 1.37 14.37 6.12
C ASP A 173 2.48 13.87 7.04
N VAL A 174 2.32 12.65 7.56
CA VAL A 174 3.33 11.99 8.40
C VAL A 174 4.60 11.73 7.60
N TYR A 175 4.45 11.19 6.39
CA TYR A 175 5.58 10.91 5.51
C TYR A 175 6.26 12.21 5.04
N ALA A 176 5.50 13.28 4.76
CA ALA A 176 6.03 14.60 4.48
C ALA A 176 6.90 15.13 5.64
N HIS A 177 6.40 15.00 6.86
CA HIS A 177 7.16 15.36 8.04
C HIS A 177 8.46 14.57 8.18
N TRP A 178 8.44 13.24 7.92
CA TRP A 178 9.65 12.43 7.99
C TRP A 178 10.71 12.86 6.97
N PHE A 179 10.33 13.04 5.71
CA PHE A 179 11.27 13.44 4.67
C PHE A 179 11.76 14.88 4.83
N ASN A 180 10.91 15.78 5.34
CA ASN A 180 11.35 17.13 5.72
C ASN A 180 12.41 17.07 6.83
N GLN A 181 12.19 16.30 7.89
CA GLN A 181 13.19 16.11 8.94
C GLN A 181 14.47 15.42 8.45
N LEU A 182 14.36 14.45 7.55
CA LEU A 182 15.52 13.73 7.01
C LEU A 182 16.42 14.63 6.18
N SER A 183 15.86 15.34 5.21
CA SER A 183 16.63 16.03 4.16
C SER A 183 16.18 17.46 3.87
N GLY A 184 15.18 17.97 4.58
CA GLY A 184 14.57 19.28 4.28
C GLY A 184 13.63 19.24 3.07
N LEU A 185 13.24 18.05 2.59
CA LEU A 185 12.33 17.92 1.47
C LEU A 185 10.94 18.42 1.86
N GLU A 186 10.47 19.44 1.13
CA GLU A 186 9.12 19.97 1.27
C GLU A 186 8.25 19.47 0.13
N MET A 187 7.05 19.01 0.46
CA MET A 187 6.07 18.52 -0.51
C MET A 187 4.69 19.08 -0.18
N GLY A 188 4.11 19.80 -1.14
CA GLY A 188 2.75 20.32 -1.06
C GLY A 188 1.68 19.22 -1.11
N ALA A 189 0.44 19.58 -0.84
CA ALA A 189 -0.66 18.61 -0.82
C ALA A 189 -0.87 17.91 -2.19
N ALA A 190 -0.72 18.65 -3.29
CA ALA A 190 -0.85 18.10 -4.64
C ALA A 190 0.26 17.08 -4.97
N GLU A 191 1.49 17.33 -4.54
CA GLU A 191 2.63 16.44 -4.78
C GLU A 191 2.54 15.13 -3.98
N ARG A 192 1.71 15.08 -2.95
CA ARG A 192 1.47 13.91 -2.10
C ARG A 192 0.30 13.05 -2.58
N PHE A 193 -0.35 13.46 -3.68
CA PHE A 193 -1.42 12.66 -4.27
C PHE A 193 -0.83 11.36 -4.85
N PRO A 194 -1.41 10.19 -4.54
CA PRO A 194 -0.84 8.92 -4.97
C PRO A 194 -0.96 8.76 -6.49
N PHE A 195 -0.05 7.99 -7.07
CA PHE A 195 -0.07 7.62 -8.47
C PHE A 195 0.32 6.15 -8.64
N VAL A 196 0.05 5.60 -9.81
CA VAL A 196 0.58 4.31 -10.25
C VAL A 196 0.84 4.36 -11.74
N GLU A 197 2.08 4.13 -12.14
CA GLU A 197 2.46 4.04 -13.56
C GLU A 197 2.21 2.61 -14.04
N ILE A 198 1.07 2.42 -14.72
CA ILE A 198 0.67 1.10 -15.20
C ILE A 198 1.36 0.85 -16.54
N PRO A 199 2.22 -0.18 -16.69
CA PRO A 199 2.81 -0.55 -17.97
C PRO A 199 1.74 -0.92 -19.00
N GLN A 200 1.97 -0.58 -20.28
CA GLN A 200 0.99 -0.75 -21.37
C GLN A 200 0.48 -2.19 -21.48
N GLN A 201 1.34 -3.18 -21.34
CA GLN A 201 0.94 -4.60 -21.37
C GLN A 201 -0.16 -4.97 -20.37
N TRP A 202 -0.23 -4.28 -19.21
CA TRP A 202 -1.27 -4.54 -18.21
C TRP A 202 -2.56 -3.77 -18.51
N ARG A 203 -2.47 -2.63 -19.19
CA ARG A 203 -3.65 -1.97 -19.76
C ARG A 203 -4.28 -2.82 -20.86
N ASP A 204 -3.45 -3.44 -21.71
CA ASP A 204 -3.90 -4.36 -22.77
C ASP A 204 -4.55 -5.60 -22.14
N TYR A 205 -3.92 -6.21 -21.14
CA TYR A 205 -4.50 -7.29 -20.36
C TYR A 205 -5.88 -6.94 -19.79
N ALA A 206 -6.03 -5.75 -19.19
CA ALA A 206 -7.31 -5.31 -18.63
C ALA A 206 -8.38 -5.18 -19.74
N GLN A 207 -8.01 -4.62 -20.89
CA GLN A 207 -8.91 -4.48 -22.03
C GLN A 207 -9.36 -5.85 -22.55
N GLU A 208 -8.44 -6.79 -22.76
CA GLU A 208 -8.73 -8.15 -23.20
C GLU A 208 -9.64 -8.87 -22.21
N LYS A 209 -9.34 -8.74 -20.91
CA LYS A 209 -10.10 -9.36 -19.82
C LYS A 209 -11.56 -8.86 -19.79
N LEU A 210 -11.75 -7.54 -19.87
CA LEU A 210 -13.08 -6.92 -19.87
C LEU A 210 -13.87 -7.26 -21.12
N THR A 211 -13.20 -7.36 -22.27
CA THR A 211 -13.81 -7.79 -23.52
C THR A 211 -14.27 -9.25 -23.44
N ALA A 212 -13.42 -10.14 -22.90
CA ALA A 212 -13.76 -11.56 -22.70
C ALA A 212 -14.96 -11.75 -21.76
N TRP A 213 -15.15 -10.85 -20.79
CA TRP A 213 -16.34 -10.85 -19.93
C TRP A 213 -17.57 -10.16 -20.55
N GLY A 214 -17.44 -9.52 -21.71
CA GLY A 214 -18.50 -8.76 -22.36
C GLY A 214 -18.89 -7.49 -21.60
N PHE A 215 -17.98 -6.92 -20.80
CA PHE A 215 -18.24 -5.76 -19.95
C PHE A 215 -17.98 -4.42 -20.64
N LYS A 216 -17.04 -4.36 -21.56
CA LYS A 216 -16.81 -3.18 -22.42
C LYS A 216 -16.75 -3.62 -23.88
N SER A 217 -17.68 -3.09 -24.67
CA SER A 217 -17.62 -3.22 -26.12
C SER A 217 -16.68 -2.13 -26.69
N PRO A 218 -16.00 -2.40 -27.81
CA PRO A 218 -15.26 -1.38 -28.55
C PRO A 218 -16.11 -0.16 -28.92
N ASP A 219 -17.42 -0.35 -29.05
CA ASP A 219 -18.38 0.69 -29.49
C ASP A 219 -18.87 1.62 -28.35
N GLY A 220 -18.35 1.45 -27.16
CA GLY A 220 -18.59 2.38 -26.03
C GLY A 220 -19.97 2.34 -25.35
N ASN A 221 -20.90 1.52 -25.83
CA ASN A 221 -22.30 1.48 -25.36
C ASN A 221 -22.55 0.37 -24.32
N THR A 222 -21.73 0.29 -23.30
CA THR A 222 -21.91 -0.64 -22.19
C THR A 222 -22.08 0.16 -20.89
N GLY A 223 -22.99 -0.30 -20.03
CA GLY A 223 -23.26 0.32 -18.74
C GLY A 223 -22.01 0.53 -17.87
N LYS A 224 -22.17 1.17 -16.73
CA LYS A 224 -21.08 1.45 -15.79
C LYS A 224 -20.39 0.18 -15.32
N LEU A 225 -19.10 0.29 -15.00
CA LEU A 225 -18.28 -0.77 -14.45
C LEU A 225 -17.97 -0.50 -12.97
N VAL A 226 -18.38 -1.40 -12.10
CA VAL A 226 -18.19 -1.27 -10.65
C VAL A 226 -17.24 -2.34 -10.14
N PHE A 227 -16.20 -1.93 -9.43
CA PHE A 227 -15.29 -2.85 -8.77
C PHE A 227 -15.59 -2.90 -7.26
N ILE A 228 -15.81 -4.10 -6.73
CA ILE A 228 -16.09 -4.32 -5.31
C ILE A 228 -14.99 -5.16 -4.68
N ASN A 229 -14.28 -4.60 -3.70
CA ASN A 229 -13.28 -5.30 -2.91
C ASN A 229 -13.77 -5.54 -1.47
N PRO A 230 -14.33 -6.73 -1.18
CA PRO A 230 -14.85 -7.08 0.14
C PRO A 230 -13.79 -7.64 1.10
N TYR A 231 -12.63 -8.02 0.60
CA TYR A 231 -11.61 -8.74 1.36
C TYR A 231 -10.49 -7.86 1.88
N ALA A 232 -10.01 -8.18 3.07
CA ALA A 232 -8.85 -7.58 3.71
C ALA A 232 -8.02 -8.65 4.43
N LYS A 233 -6.78 -8.33 4.79
CA LYS A 233 -5.86 -9.21 5.54
C LYS A 233 -6.47 -9.76 6.86
N THR A 234 -7.44 -9.07 7.44
CA THR A 234 -8.09 -9.49 8.69
C THR A 234 -9.61 -9.51 8.54
N LYS A 235 -10.26 -10.54 9.08
CA LYS A 235 -11.73 -10.70 9.06
C LYS A 235 -12.48 -9.48 9.59
N LYS A 236 -11.88 -8.71 10.51
CA LYS A 236 -12.49 -7.49 11.08
C LYS A 236 -12.70 -6.37 10.04
N ARG A 237 -11.96 -6.41 8.95
CA ARG A 237 -12.03 -5.44 7.86
C ARG A 237 -12.78 -5.97 6.65
N CYS A 238 -13.15 -7.25 6.60
CA CYS A 238 -13.89 -7.82 5.48
C CYS A 238 -15.37 -7.44 5.56
N TRP A 239 -15.97 -7.31 4.38
CA TRP A 239 -17.41 -7.13 4.20
C TRP A 239 -18.01 -8.43 3.67
N PRO A 240 -19.17 -8.91 4.20
CA PRO A 240 -19.73 -10.20 3.80
C PRO A 240 -20.06 -10.25 2.30
N LEU A 241 -19.83 -11.40 1.66
CA LEU A 241 -20.17 -11.61 0.25
C LEU A 241 -21.69 -11.56 0.01
N GLU A 242 -22.47 -11.93 1.01
CA GLU A 242 -23.93 -11.79 1.00
C GLU A 242 -24.35 -10.31 0.91
N HIS A 243 -23.62 -9.41 1.57
CA HIS A 243 -23.84 -7.97 1.44
C HIS A 243 -23.42 -7.47 0.05
N VAL A 244 -22.35 -8.02 -0.54
CA VAL A 244 -21.94 -7.71 -1.92
C VAL A 244 -23.03 -8.10 -2.89
N ALA A 245 -23.56 -9.33 -2.78
CA ALA A 245 -24.64 -9.81 -3.64
C ALA A 245 -25.91 -8.96 -3.48
N ALA A 246 -26.30 -8.66 -2.25
CA ALA A 246 -27.46 -7.81 -1.97
C ALA A 246 -27.27 -6.40 -2.54
N LEU A 247 -26.06 -5.81 -2.41
CA LEU A 247 -25.75 -4.50 -2.98
C LEU A 247 -25.90 -4.52 -4.52
N ILE A 248 -25.35 -5.51 -5.21
CA ILE A 248 -25.46 -5.64 -6.66
C ILE A 248 -26.92 -5.72 -7.09
N ILE A 249 -27.74 -6.56 -6.42
CA ILE A 249 -29.18 -6.69 -6.68
C ILE A 249 -29.89 -5.35 -6.53
N GLU A 250 -29.62 -4.63 -5.45
CA GLU A 250 -30.27 -3.34 -5.20
C GLU A 250 -29.77 -2.24 -6.16
N MET A 251 -28.49 -2.21 -6.49
CA MET A 251 -27.96 -1.27 -7.49
C MET A 251 -28.62 -1.44 -8.85
N LYS A 252 -28.85 -2.67 -9.30
CA LYS A 252 -29.51 -2.96 -10.59
C LYS A 252 -30.99 -2.51 -10.64
N LYS A 253 -31.62 -2.20 -9.52
CA LYS A 253 -32.96 -1.61 -9.48
C LYS A 253 -32.94 -0.11 -9.74
N LEU A 254 -31.79 0.54 -9.60
CA LEU A 254 -31.62 1.97 -9.85
C LEU A 254 -31.37 2.20 -11.34
N ASP A 255 -32.10 3.13 -11.96
CA ASP A 255 -32.00 3.38 -13.41
C ASP A 255 -30.58 3.70 -13.87
N ALA A 256 -29.85 4.49 -13.08
CA ALA A 256 -28.45 4.86 -13.38
C ALA A 256 -27.45 3.68 -13.34
N TRP A 257 -27.83 2.52 -12.77
CA TRP A 257 -26.96 1.37 -12.55
C TRP A 257 -27.54 0.05 -13.10
N ARG A 258 -28.71 0.09 -13.73
CA ARG A 258 -29.41 -1.10 -14.23
C ARG A 258 -28.55 -1.96 -15.13
N ASP A 259 -27.83 -1.33 -16.08
CA ASP A 259 -27.04 -2.02 -17.09
C ASP A 259 -25.56 -2.17 -16.67
N SER A 260 -25.26 -1.93 -15.40
CA SER A 260 -23.88 -2.00 -14.89
C SER A 260 -23.36 -3.42 -14.86
N SER A 261 -22.04 -3.52 -15.02
CA SER A 261 -21.25 -4.73 -14.82
C SER A 261 -20.47 -4.62 -13.51
N PHE A 262 -20.27 -5.76 -12.86
CA PHE A 262 -19.65 -5.82 -11.55
C PHE A 262 -18.44 -6.75 -11.54
N ILE A 263 -17.35 -6.31 -10.95
CA ILE A 263 -16.15 -7.10 -10.69
C ILE A 263 -16.00 -7.25 -9.20
N VAL A 264 -16.06 -8.48 -8.69
CA VAL A 264 -15.83 -8.76 -7.27
C VAL A 264 -14.42 -9.28 -7.08
N ASN A 265 -13.59 -8.52 -6.36
CA ASN A 265 -12.23 -8.91 -6.07
C ASN A 265 -12.17 -10.03 -5.02
N ALA A 266 -11.33 -11.02 -5.26
CA ALA A 266 -10.99 -12.05 -4.30
C ALA A 266 -9.50 -12.37 -4.36
N VAL A 267 -8.88 -12.63 -3.21
CA VAL A 267 -7.52 -13.17 -3.19
C VAL A 267 -7.55 -14.65 -3.60
N PRO A 268 -6.47 -15.22 -4.14
CA PRO A 268 -6.49 -16.60 -4.67
C PRO A 268 -7.05 -17.64 -3.69
N GLN A 269 -6.74 -17.49 -2.39
CA GLN A 269 -7.20 -18.41 -1.35
C GLN A 269 -8.72 -18.34 -1.09
N GLU A 270 -9.33 -17.20 -1.36
CA GLU A 270 -10.77 -16.95 -1.15
C GLU A 270 -11.60 -17.18 -2.42
N LEU A 271 -10.98 -17.35 -3.59
CA LEU A 271 -11.67 -17.54 -4.87
C LEU A 271 -12.68 -18.71 -4.85
N PRO A 272 -12.36 -19.91 -4.33
CA PRO A 272 -13.32 -21.02 -4.31
C PRO A 272 -14.58 -20.68 -3.49
N HIS A 273 -14.38 -20.04 -2.34
CA HIS A 273 -15.48 -19.60 -1.49
C HIS A 273 -16.30 -18.48 -2.16
N ALA A 274 -15.61 -17.46 -2.71
CA ALA A 274 -16.27 -16.37 -3.41
C ALA A 274 -17.09 -16.88 -4.59
N ARG A 275 -16.56 -17.83 -5.36
CA ARG A 275 -17.28 -18.45 -6.49
C ARG A 275 -18.55 -19.16 -6.01
N SER A 276 -18.45 -19.97 -4.95
CA SER A 276 -19.61 -20.67 -4.40
C SER A 276 -20.71 -19.71 -3.96
N VAL A 277 -20.36 -18.64 -3.24
CA VAL A 277 -21.35 -17.67 -2.74
C VAL A 277 -21.93 -16.85 -3.89
N ILE A 278 -21.11 -16.22 -4.73
CA ILE A 278 -21.59 -15.33 -5.79
C ILE A 278 -22.45 -16.10 -6.82
N SER A 279 -22.05 -17.33 -7.19
CA SER A 279 -22.82 -18.16 -8.14
C SER A 279 -24.20 -18.53 -7.58
N SER A 280 -24.38 -18.67 -6.26
CA SER A 280 -25.67 -19.00 -5.66
C SER A 280 -26.73 -17.91 -5.84
N TYR A 281 -26.31 -16.65 -6.07
CA TYR A 281 -27.19 -15.51 -6.30
C TYR A 281 -27.54 -15.29 -7.79
N GLN A 282 -26.92 -16.04 -8.72
CA GLN A 282 -27.15 -15.94 -10.17
C GLN A 282 -27.09 -14.49 -10.69
N LEU A 283 -26.07 -13.73 -10.24
CA LEU A 283 -25.91 -12.32 -10.56
C LEU A 283 -25.47 -12.14 -12.02
N GLU A 284 -26.30 -11.52 -12.82
CA GLU A 284 -25.98 -11.18 -14.21
C GLU A 284 -24.87 -10.13 -14.29
N ARG A 285 -24.00 -10.23 -15.31
CA ARG A 285 -22.90 -9.29 -15.58
C ARG A 285 -22.00 -9.07 -14.34
N THR A 286 -21.70 -10.17 -13.65
CA THR A 286 -20.87 -10.17 -12.45
C THR A 286 -19.76 -11.19 -12.56
N GLU A 287 -18.51 -10.75 -12.46
CA GLU A 287 -17.33 -11.60 -12.57
C GLU A 287 -16.44 -11.51 -11.33
N LEU A 288 -15.75 -12.61 -11.03
CA LEU A 288 -14.73 -12.66 -10.00
C LEU A 288 -13.36 -12.32 -10.58
N PHE A 289 -12.61 -11.50 -9.90
CA PHE A 289 -11.25 -11.11 -10.27
C PHE A 289 -10.26 -11.43 -9.16
N SER A 290 -9.07 -11.88 -9.57
CA SER A 290 -7.90 -12.01 -8.71
C SER A 290 -6.65 -11.63 -9.49
N ALA A 291 -5.81 -10.76 -8.95
CA ALA A 291 -4.50 -10.46 -9.52
C ALA A 291 -3.51 -11.55 -9.09
N GLU A 292 -3.29 -12.56 -9.93
CA GLU A 292 -2.50 -13.75 -9.61
C GLU A 292 -1.08 -13.73 -10.17
N GLU A 293 -0.87 -13.01 -11.27
CA GLU A 293 0.40 -13.02 -12.00
C GLU A 293 1.28 -11.85 -11.60
N ASN A 294 0.70 -10.63 -11.57
CA ASN A 294 1.44 -9.41 -11.33
C ASN A 294 0.57 -8.37 -10.63
N PHE A 295 1.20 -7.51 -9.83
CA PHE A 295 0.53 -6.40 -9.14
C PHE A 295 -0.29 -5.52 -10.08
N PHE A 296 0.26 -5.20 -11.26
CA PHE A 296 -0.35 -4.23 -12.19
C PHE A 296 -1.65 -4.69 -12.83
N GLN A 297 -1.99 -5.99 -12.74
CA GLN A 297 -3.31 -6.48 -13.15
C GLN A 297 -4.44 -5.76 -12.39
N LEU A 298 -4.23 -5.50 -11.08
CA LEU A 298 -5.23 -4.85 -10.24
C LEU A 298 -5.44 -3.37 -10.62
N PRO A 299 -4.44 -2.47 -10.58
CA PRO A 299 -4.64 -1.08 -10.95
C PRO A 299 -5.08 -0.90 -12.40
N ALA A 300 -4.70 -1.79 -13.33
CA ALA A 300 -5.15 -1.75 -14.72
C ALA A 300 -6.66 -2.02 -14.86
N ILE A 301 -7.22 -2.92 -14.07
CA ILE A 301 -8.68 -3.13 -13.99
C ILE A 301 -9.35 -1.94 -13.29
N LEU A 302 -8.78 -1.44 -12.17
CA LEU A 302 -9.34 -0.31 -11.43
C LEU A 302 -9.46 0.95 -12.29
N GLU A 303 -8.44 1.25 -13.12
CA GLU A 303 -8.41 2.41 -14.04
C GLU A 303 -9.59 2.43 -15.03
N ARG A 304 -10.18 1.25 -15.31
CA ARG A 304 -11.29 1.09 -16.25
C ARG A 304 -12.67 1.20 -15.59
N CYS A 305 -12.73 1.29 -14.27
CA CYS A 305 -13.99 1.31 -13.54
C CYS A 305 -14.56 2.73 -13.41
N ASP A 306 -15.88 2.81 -13.28
CA ASP A 306 -16.60 4.07 -13.02
C ASP A 306 -16.79 4.31 -11.52
N LEU A 307 -16.74 3.23 -10.72
CA LEU A 307 -16.86 3.28 -9.27
C LEU A 307 -16.10 2.12 -8.63
N ILE A 308 -15.40 2.39 -7.53
CA ILE A 308 -14.77 1.38 -6.69
C ILE A 308 -15.43 1.40 -5.31
N ILE A 309 -15.85 0.24 -4.82
CA ILE A 309 -16.34 0.06 -3.45
C ILE A 309 -15.33 -0.85 -2.74
N SER A 310 -14.65 -0.35 -1.72
CA SER A 310 -13.57 -1.11 -1.10
C SER A 310 -13.62 -1.02 0.42
N VAL A 311 -13.37 -2.14 1.05
CA VAL A 311 -13.05 -2.14 2.48
C VAL A 311 -11.68 -1.49 2.74
N GLU A 312 -11.34 -1.25 4.02
CA GLU A 312 -10.11 -0.63 4.52
C GLU A 312 -8.84 -1.40 4.09
N THR A 313 -8.41 -1.21 2.82
CA THR A 313 -7.25 -1.88 2.19
C THR A 313 -6.52 -0.94 1.22
N ALA A 314 -5.42 -1.44 0.62
CA ALA A 314 -4.69 -0.73 -0.42
C ALA A 314 -5.57 -0.35 -1.63
N VAL A 315 -6.63 -1.11 -1.92
CA VAL A 315 -7.52 -0.88 -3.09
C VAL A 315 -8.16 0.51 -3.02
N MET A 316 -8.61 0.97 -1.85
CA MET A 316 -9.21 2.31 -1.73
C MET A 316 -8.21 3.44 -1.99
N HIS A 317 -6.92 3.22 -1.75
CA HIS A 317 -5.86 4.17 -2.03
C HIS A 317 -5.43 4.10 -3.50
N LEU A 318 -5.41 2.89 -4.09
CA LEU A 318 -5.17 2.69 -5.52
C LEU A 318 -6.28 3.33 -6.35
N ALA A 319 -7.53 3.33 -5.87
CA ALA A 319 -8.63 4.04 -6.53
C ALA A 319 -8.30 5.53 -6.73
N ASN A 320 -7.77 6.19 -5.70
CA ASN A 320 -7.28 7.56 -5.83
C ASN A 320 -6.08 7.65 -6.80
N ALA A 321 -5.15 6.68 -6.76
CA ALA A 321 -3.98 6.67 -7.63
C ALA A 321 -4.31 6.50 -9.13
N VAL A 322 -5.46 5.91 -9.46
CA VAL A 322 -6.00 5.79 -10.84
C VAL A 322 -7.14 6.77 -11.11
N HIS A 323 -7.40 7.73 -10.21
CA HIS A 323 -8.41 8.79 -10.34
C HIS A 323 -9.85 8.29 -10.52
N VAL A 324 -10.21 7.16 -9.90
CA VAL A 324 -11.56 6.60 -9.93
C VAL A 324 -12.29 6.87 -8.62
N PRO A 325 -13.56 7.31 -8.65
CA PRO A 325 -14.36 7.51 -7.45
C PRO A 325 -14.40 6.26 -6.57
N VAL A 326 -14.31 6.47 -5.24
CA VAL A 326 -14.28 5.35 -4.29
C VAL A 326 -15.26 5.54 -3.13
N ILE A 327 -15.98 4.48 -2.80
CA ILE A 327 -16.70 4.34 -1.53
C ILE A 327 -15.86 3.44 -0.62
N ALA A 328 -15.30 4.02 0.43
CA ALA A 328 -14.42 3.33 1.37
C ALA A 328 -15.20 2.89 2.60
N LEU A 329 -15.27 1.57 2.83
CA LEU A 329 -15.94 0.98 3.99
C LEU A 329 -14.90 0.78 5.11
N MET A 330 -14.96 1.57 6.18
CA MET A 330 -13.92 1.66 7.18
C MET A 330 -14.44 1.41 8.60
N ARG A 331 -13.52 1.03 9.47
CA ARG A 331 -13.73 1.11 10.92
C ARG A 331 -13.35 2.50 11.42
N GLN A 332 -13.88 2.89 12.56
CA GLN A 332 -13.54 4.18 13.20
C GLN A 332 -12.16 4.16 13.91
N LYS A 333 -11.18 3.34 13.46
CA LYS A 333 -9.93 3.14 14.21
C LYS A 333 -8.72 3.85 13.67
N ASN A 334 -8.64 4.02 12.37
CA ASN A 334 -7.45 4.51 11.67
C ASN A 334 -7.83 5.70 10.77
N PRO A 335 -8.22 6.83 11.34
CA PRO A 335 -8.68 7.99 10.56
C PRO A 335 -7.57 8.59 9.67
N GLU A 336 -6.30 8.33 9.99
CA GLU A 336 -5.14 8.74 9.19
C GLU A 336 -5.05 8.01 7.84
N TRP A 337 -5.78 6.91 7.67
CA TRP A 337 -5.78 6.08 6.47
C TRP A 337 -7.02 6.26 5.58
N VAL A 338 -7.76 7.32 5.75
CA VAL A 338 -8.87 7.63 4.81
C VAL A 338 -8.30 7.95 3.42
N PRO A 339 -9.05 7.72 2.32
CA PRO A 339 -8.63 8.17 0.99
C PRO A 339 -8.29 9.66 0.97
N ILE A 340 -7.21 10.03 0.27
CA ILE A 340 -6.73 11.42 0.24
C ILE A 340 -7.61 12.33 -0.63
N ASP A 341 -8.16 11.80 -1.71
CA ASP A 341 -9.06 12.51 -2.62
C ASP A 341 -10.46 12.64 -2.00
N ARG A 342 -10.66 13.68 -1.22
CA ARG A 342 -11.93 13.92 -0.54
C ARG A 342 -13.08 14.28 -1.50
N ALA A 343 -12.77 14.79 -2.67
CA ALA A 343 -13.78 15.16 -3.66
C ALA A 343 -14.40 13.92 -4.34
N ASN A 344 -13.56 12.90 -4.59
CA ASN A 344 -13.96 11.67 -5.27
C ASN A 344 -14.02 10.45 -4.32
N SER A 345 -14.02 10.67 -3.00
CA SER A 345 -14.06 9.58 -2.03
C SER A 345 -15.16 9.78 -1.00
N THR A 346 -16.05 8.81 -0.89
CA THR A 346 -17.04 8.74 0.18
C THR A 346 -16.59 7.71 1.21
N VAL A 347 -16.50 8.13 2.47
CA VAL A 347 -16.08 7.23 3.57
C VAL A 347 -17.31 6.86 4.41
N ILE A 348 -17.63 5.57 4.44
CA ILE A 348 -18.66 5.00 5.29
C ILE A 348 -18.01 4.26 6.44
N THR A 349 -18.22 4.72 7.66
CA THR A 349 -17.64 4.06 8.84
C THR A 349 -18.65 3.14 9.52
N ALA A 350 -18.14 2.05 10.09
CA ALA A 350 -18.95 1.21 10.98
C ALA A 350 -19.56 2.04 12.11
N PRO A 351 -20.80 1.74 12.55
CA PRO A 351 -21.57 2.58 13.48
C PRO A 351 -20.84 2.90 14.78
N ASN A 352 -20.12 1.92 15.35
CA ASN A 352 -19.40 2.09 16.60
C ASN A 352 -17.91 1.80 16.44
N ARG A 353 -17.08 2.40 17.29
CA ARG A 353 -15.61 2.23 17.25
C ARG A 353 -15.13 0.78 17.41
N ARG A 354 -15.91 -0.08 18.06
CA ARG A 354 -15.56 -1.50 18.26
C ARG A 354 -16.07 -2.39 17.14
N ASP A 355 -16.93 -1.89 16.29
CA ASP A 355 -17.56 -2.66 15.22
C ASP A 355 -16.56 -3.01 14.13
N TRP A 356 -16.87 -4.08 13.43
CA TRP A 356 -16.16 -4.53 12.26
C TRP A 356 -16.80 -3.92 11.01
N VAL A 357 -16.09 -3.94 9.89
CA VAL A 357 -16.59 -3.43 8.60
C VAL A 357 -17.92 -4.10 8.20
N LYS A 358 -18.14 -5.36 8.58
CA LYS A 358 -19.41 -6.08 8.34
C LYS A 358 -20.65 -5.40 8.92
N ALA A 359 -20.48 -4.47 9.86
CA ALA A 359 -21.58 -3.71 10.45
C ALA A 359 -22.02 -2.53 9.55
N VAL A 360 -21.29 -2.22 8.50
CA VAL A 360 -21.74 -1.28 7.46
C VAL A 360 -22.84 -1.98 6.66
N SER A 361 -24.03 -1.41 6.63
CA SER A 361 -25.17 -2.01 5.95
C SER A 361 -25.16 -1.72 4.43
N VAL A 362 -25.84 -2.56 3.67
CA VAL A 362 -26.05 -2.36 2.23
C VAL A 362 -26.78 -1.04 1.97
N GLU A 363 -27.77 -0.71 2.79
CA GLU A 363 -28.54 0.54 2.69
C GLU A 363 -27.64 1.79 2.82
N GLN A 364 -26.67 1.77 3.75
CA GLN A 364 -25.71 2.88 3.88
C GLN A 364 -24.88 3.08 2.61
N VAL A 365 -24.47 1.97 1.97
CA VAL A 365 -23.71 2.02 0.72
C VAL A 365 -24.58 2.51 -0.44
N LEU A 366 -25.80 2.01 -0.56
CA LEU A 366 -26.76 2.44 -1.59
C LEU A 366 -27.06 3.94 -1.49
N LYS A 367 -27.26 4.47 -0.28
CA LYS A 367 -27.48 5.90 -0.06
C LYS A 367 -26.30 6.77 -0.50
N ALA A 368 -25.10 6.24 -0.50
CA ALA A 368 -23.89 6.95 -0.96
C ALA A 368 -23.70 6.87 -2.49
N ILE A 369 -24.46 5.99 -3.18
CA ILE A 369 -24.41 5.79 -4.63
C ILE A 369 -25.48 6.66 -5.34
N GLN A 370 -26.55 6.98 -4.65
CA GLN A 370 -27.64 7.85 -5.12
C GLN A 370 -27.23 9.33 -5.11
#